data_093fc5e9cf350d2457e3514eabe2c694
#
_entry.id   093fc5e9cf350d2457e3514eabe2c694
#
_cell.length_a   1.000
_cell.length_b   1.000
_cell.length_c   1.000
_cell.angle_alpha   90.00
_cell.angle_beta   90.00
_cell.angle_gamma   90.00
#
_symmetry.space_group_name_H-M   'P 1'
#
loop_
_entity.id
_entity.type
_entity.pdbx_description
1 polymer ?
#
loop_
_entity_poly.entity_id
_entity_poly.type
_entity_poly.pdbx_seq_one_letter_code
_entity_poly.pdbx_strand_id
1 'polypeptide(L)'
;MPHAPRGPQSPEKPLRVVVWSAGTVGRHAIAGVDAHPDLELVGVWTSTPAKAGRDAGELAGLGRTLGVAATTSRDELLALAPDCVVHAAMTDDRVFEAIEDLTGLIRDGVNVVSSGPVILVHPQGTLPDEMISGIHEAGREGGASLHVNGIDPGFANDVLPLAMTSLSQRIDHLRVSEIADYSTYFQPVVMKDLFGFGGSLEDKPFLWEPGVLSTAWGPVVRVLAAGLGVTLDEPLVEHVERRPAVKDTKTVSVDIAEGTQGSVRFTVTGSVDGVPRITLEHVTRTDAESDPDWPTPATGDGCYRIEVTGEPSMTVEFSHHGEHGDHNVSGMIVTAQRLVNAVPAVVAAAPGLVSPLDLPLITGRGLVTGTN
;
A
#
# COMPACT_ATOMS: atom_id res chain seq x y z
N MET A 1 -20.57 -26.31 -27.82
CA MET A 1 -19.50 -26.47 -26.83
C MET A 1 -19.58 -25.31 -25.88
N PRO A 2 -19.66 -25.49 -24.54
CA PRO A 2 -19.73 -24.40 -23.64
C PRO A 2 -18.36 -23.66 -23.64
N HIS A 3 -18.40 -22.35 -23.85
CA HIS A 3 -17.24 -21.50 -23.67
C HIS A 3 -16.79 -21.58 -22.19
N ALA A 4 -15.63 -22.18 -21.95
CA ALA A 4 -14.97 -22.02 -20.66
C ALA A 4 -14.76 -20.52 -20.39
N PRO A 5 -15.00 -20.02 -19.18
CA PRO A 5 -14.74 -18.62 -18.86
C PRO A 5 -13.25 -18.36 -19.09
N ARG A 6 -12.96 -17.36 -19.95
CA ARG A 6 -11.57 -16.88 -20.17
C ARG A 6 -11.19 -16.04 -18.97
N GLY A 7 -10.75 -16.71 -17.89
CA GLY A 7 -9.91 -16.05 -16.89
C GLY A 7 -8.56 -15.67 -17.52
N PRO A 8 -7.79 -14.77 -16.92
CA PRO A 8 -6.42 -14.47 -17.35
C PRO A 8 -5.67 -15.81 -17.48
N GLN A 9 -5.11 -16.06 -18.68
CA GLN A 9 -4.36 -17.30 -18.94
C GLN A 9 -3.06 -17.23 -18.15
N SER A 10 -2.62 -18.36 -17.57
CA SER A 10 -1.26 -18.45 -17.03
C SER A 10 -0.26 -18.12 -18.13
N PRO A 11 0.81 -17.39 -17.84
CA PRO A 11 1.90 -17.22 -18.79
C PRO A 11 2.46 -18.59 -19.19
N GLU A 12 2.92 -18.71 -20.43
CA GLU A 12 3.52 -19.98 -20.94
C GLU A 12 4.73 -20.44 -20.11
N LYS A 13 5.40 -19.47 -19.47
CA LYS A 13 6.51 -19.68 -18.53
C LYS A 13 6.29 -18.77 -17.33
N PRO A 14 6.74 -19.17 -16.12
CA PRO A 14 6.71 -18.27 -14.96
C PRO A 14 7.41 -16.95 -15.26
N LEU A 15 6.82 -15.84 -14.82
CA LEU A 15 7.41 -14.52 -14.92
C LEU A 15 8.59 -14.40 -13.94
N ARG A 16 9.69 -13.87 -14.42
CA ARG A 16 10.94 -13.69 -13.67
C ARG A 16 10.84 -12.43 -12.80
N VAL A 17 10.87 -12.61 -11.49
CA VAL A 17 10.63 -11.55 -10.52
C VAL A 17 11.86 -11.29 -9.66
N VAL A 18 12.22 -10.02 -9.55
CA VAL A 18 13.15 -9.52 -8.52
C VAL A 18 12.35 -8.89 -7.40
N VAL A 19 12.63 -9.24 -6.16
CA VAL A 19 12.09 -8.54 -4.98
C VAL A 19 13.10 -7.47 -4.53
N TRP A 20 12.66 -6.21 -4.56
CA TRP A 20 13.49 -5.06 -4.22
C TRP A 20 13.22 -4.62 -2.78
N SER A 21 13.90 -5.21 -1.87
CA SER A 21 14.00 -5.08 -0.43
C SER A 21 13.86 -6.44 0.26
N ALA A 22 14.70 -6.70 1.27
CA ALA A 22 14.54 -7.82 2.21
C ALA A 22 14.16 -7.29 3.61
N GLY A 23 13.34 -6.21 3.64
CA GLY A 23 12.79 -5.60 4.85
C GLY A 23 11.48 -6.25 5.29
N THR A 24 10.68 -5.50 6.07
CA THR A 24 9.44 -5.98 6.70
C THR A 24 8.41 -6.47 5.67
N VAL A 25 8.13 -5.70 4.62
CA VAL A 25 7.23 -6.11 3.53
C VAL A 25 7.94 -7.06 2.57
N GLY A 26 9.20 -6.77 2.22
CA GLY A 26 9.97 -7.52 1.22
C GLY A 26 10.13 -9.00 1.55
N ARG A 27 10.31 -9.38 2.83
CA ARG A 27 10.38 -10.78 3.24
C ARG A 27 9.09 -11.55 2.90
N HIS A 28 7.93 -10.90 3.04
CA HIS A 28 6.64 -11.49 2.68
C HIS A 28 6.42 -11.52 1.18
N ALA A 29 6.99 -10.55 0.44
CA ALA A 29 6.99 -10.58 -1.03
C ALA A 29 7.85 -11.74 -1.55
N ILE A 30 9.03 -11.99 -0.97
CA ILE A 30 9.85 -13.17 -1.30
C ILE A 30 9.05 -14.46 -1.10
N ALA A 31 8.40 -14.61 0.06
CA ALA A 31 7.56 -15.77 0.36
C ALA A 31 6.37 -15.90 -0.62
N GLY A 32 5.77 -14.78 -0.97
CA GLY A 32 4.65 -14.74 -1.92
C GLY A 32 5.06 -15.14 -3.33
N VAL A 33 6.19 -14.63 -3.85
CA VAL A 33 6.72 -14.99 -5.18
C VAL A 33 7.08 -16.48 -5.22
N ASP A 34 7.72 -17.00 -4.17
CA ASP A 34 8.07 -18.41 -4.06
C ASP A 34 6.85 -19.35 -4.04
N ALA A 35 5.73 -18.91 -3.46
CA ALA A 35 4.49 -19.67 -3.42
C ALA A 35 3.62 -19.53 -4.68
N HIS A 36 3.86 -18.51 -5.54
CA HIS A 36 2.99 -18.20 -6.66
C HIS A 36 3.32 -19.06 -7.89
N PRO A 37 2.37 -19.82 -8.47
CA PRO A 37 2.64 -20.79 -9.53
C PRO A 37 3.11 -20.16 -10.87
N ASP A 38 2.76 -18.91 -11.10
CA ASP A 38 3.06 -18.20 -12.35
C ASP A 38 4.31 -17.28 -12.22
N LEU A 39 5.03 -17.31 -11.08
CA LEU A 39 6.19 -16.45 -10.80
C LEU A 39 7.44 -17.27 -10.47
N GLU A 40 8.62 -16.74 -10.80
CA GLU A 40 9.94 -17.29 -10.46
C GLU A 40 10.77 -16.18 -9.77
N LEU A 41 11.20 -16.41 -8.54
CA LEU A 41 12.14 -15.51 -7.87
C LEU A 41 13.52 -15.66 -8.46
N VAL A 42 14.03 -14.61 -9.13
CA VAL A 42 15.35 -14.65 -9.78
C VAL A 42 16.40 -13.79 -9.07
N GLY A 43 15.98 -12.85 -8.21
CA GLY A 43 16.92 -11.99 -7.48
C GLY A 43 16.26 -11.27 -6.31
N VAL A 44 17.09 -10.83 -5.37
CA VAL A 44 16.67 -10.01 -4.22
C VAL A 44 17.65 -8.85 -4.06
N TRP A 45 17.13 -7.63 -4.04
CA TRP A 45 17.92 -6.46 -3.71
C TRP A 45 17.85 -6.14 -2.22
N THR A 46 18.94 -5.65 -1.65
CA THR A 46 18.97 -5.12 -0.28
C THR A 46 19.89 -3.90 -0.17
N SER A 47 19.46 -2.87 0.57
CA SER A 47 20.28 -1.74 0.94
C SER A 47 21.26 -2.06 2.08
N THR A 48 21.09 -3.20 2.78
CA THR A 48 21.87 -3.57 3.95
C THR A 48 23.03 -4.48 3.55
N PRO A 49 24.30 -4.01 3.59
CA PRO A 49 25.45 -4.81 3.14
C PRO A 49 25.57 -6.16 3.87
N ALA A 50 25.20 -6.23 5.15
CA ALA A 50 25.23 -7.47 5.93
C ALA A 50 24.22 -8.54 5.45
N LYS A 51 23.26 -8.18 4.61
CA LYS A 51 22.30 -9.11 3.99
C LYS A 51 22.76 -9.58 2.61
N ALA A 52 23.73 -8.89 1.98
CA ALA A 52 24.28 -9.29 0.69
C ALA A 52 24.94 -10.67 0.79
N GLY A 53 24.73 -11.51 -0.22
CA GLY A 53 25.21 -12.91 -0.25
C GLY A 53 24.36 -13.89 0.56
N ARG A 54 23.42 -13.44 1.39
CA ARG A 54 22.51 -14.34 2.13
C ARG A 54 21.39 -14.85 1.22
N ASP A 55 20.95 -16.07 1.47
CA ASP A 55 19.87 -16.70 0.71
C ASP A 55 18.51 -16.02 0.97
N ALA A 56 17.72 -15.87 -0.09
CA ALA A 56 16.39 -15.26 -0.04
C ALA A 56 15.43 -15.99 0.91
N GLY A 57 15.49 -17.33 0.96
CA GLY A 57 14.67 -18.14 1.88
C GLY A 57 15.04 -17.92 3.34
N GLU A 58 16.34 -17.73 3.63
CA GLU A 58 16.81 -17.35 4.96
C GLU A 58 16.29 -15.95 5.35
N LEU A 59 16.44 -14.96 4.43
CA LEU A 59 15.98 -13.58 4.65
C LEU A 59 14.47 -13.48 4.84
N ALA A 60 13.71 -14.33 4.17
CA ALA A 60 12.25 -14.42 4.29
C ALA A 60 11.78 -15.27 5.50
N GLY A 61 12.70 -15.99 6.17
CA GLY A 61 12.35 -16.85 7.31
C GLY A 61 11.63 -18.15 6.93
N LEU A 62 11.84 -18.67 5.70
CA LEU A 62 11.12 -19.85 5.19
C LEU A 62 11.61 -21.18 5.75
N GLY A 63 12.69 -21.19 6.54
CA GLY A 63 13.29 -22.42 7.06
C GLY A 63 13.95 -23.31 6.00
N ARG A 64 14.08 -22.82 4.76
CA ARG A 64 14.75 -23.50 3.64
C ARG A 64 15.47 -22.50 2.75
N THR A 65 16.42 -22.96 1.95
CA THR A 65 17.12 -22.17 0.94
C THR A 65 16.30 -22.13 -0.37
N LEU A 66 16.36 -20.97 -1.06
CA LEU A 66 15.79 -20.79 -2.40
C LEU A 66 16.85 -20.82 -3.50
N GLY A 67 18.15 -20.78 -3.12
CA GLY A 67 19.25 -20.72 -4.07
C GLY A 67 19.43 -19.34 -4.73
N VAL A 68 18.76 -18.31 -4.22
CA VAL A 68 18.81 -16.92 -4.71
C VAL A 68 19.52 -16.07 -3.66
N ALA A 69 20.73 -15.60 -3.96
CA ALA A 69 21.49 -14.71 -3.08
C ALA A 69 21.03 -13.25 -3.23
N ALA A 70 20.88 -12.55 -2.11
CA ALA A 70 20.62 -11.11 -2.13
C ALA A 70 21.86 -10.33 -2.55
N THR A 71 21.69 -9.21 -3.27
CA THR A 71 22.75 -8.32 -3.68
C THR A 71 22.40 -6.85 -3.42
N THR A 72 23.42 -6.00 -3.32
CA THR A 72 23.25 -4.52 -3.29
C THR A 72 23.41 -3.90 -4.68
N SER A 73 23.76 -4.70 -5.70
CA SER A 73 24.01 -4.24 -7.06
C SER A 73 22.74 -4.26 -7.91
N ARG A 74 22.31 -3.08 -8.38
CA ARG A 74 21.23 -2.94 -9.35
C ARG A 74 21.57 -3.64 -10.67
N ASP A 75 22.81 -3.44 -11.15
CA ASP A 75 23.24 -3.94 -12.45
C ASP A 75 23.25 -5.49 -12.50
N GLU A 76 23.67 -6.14 -11.41
CA GLU A 76 23.56 -7.60 -11.28
C GLU A 76 22.12 -8.09 -11.41
N LEU A 77 21.16 -7.38 -10.81
CA LEU A 77 19.74 -7.76 -10.88
C LEU A 77 19.14 -7.50 -12.26
N LEU A 78 19.48 -6.38 -12.91
CA LEU A 78 19.01 -6.10 -14.27
C LEU A 78 19.60 -7.07 -15.29
N ALA A 79 20.84 -7.53 -15.08
CA ALA A 79 21.48 -8.56 -15.92
C ALA A 79 20.75 -9.93 -15.86
N LEU A 80 19.92 -10.15 -14.84
CA LEU A 80 19.04 -11.33 -14.76
C LEU A 80 17.86 -11.26 -15.74
N ALA A 81 17.64 -10.13 -16.40
CA ALA A 81 16.50 -9.86 -17.27
C ALA A 81 15.15 -10.21 -16.62
N PRO A 82 14.79 -9.55 -15.50
CA PRO A 82 13.52 -9.77 -14.85
C PRO A 82 12.36 -9.20 -15.66
N ASP A 83 11.21 -9.89 -15.65
CA ASP A 83 9.97 -9.39 -16.23
C ASP A 83 9.33 -8.30 -15.35
N CYS A 84 9.54 -8.40 -14.02
CA CYS A 84 8.98 -7.47 -13.05
C CYS A 84 9.84 -7.33 -11.78
N VAL A 85 9.87 -6.13 -11.23
CA VAL A 85 10.37 -5.83 -9.89
C VAL A 85 9.20 -5.66 -8.93
N VAL A 86 9.17 -6.41 -7.84
CA VAL A 86 8.32 -6.14 -6.67
C VAL A 86 9.11 -5.24 -5.72
N HIS A 87 8.83 -3.95 -5.76
CA HIS A 87 9.53 -2.94 -4.99
C HIS A 87 8.83 -2.70 -3.65
N ALA A 88 9.50 -3.07 -2.56
CA ALA A 88 9.01 -2.97 -1.18
C ALA A 88 10.02 -2.24 -0.26
N ALA A 89 10.85 -1.37 -0.84
CA ALA A 89 11.76 -0.52 -0.08
C ALA A 89 11.02 0.72 0.47
N MET A 90 11.53 1.30 1.55
CA MET A 90 11.03 2.56 2.10
C MET A 90 11.19 3.67 1.06
N THR A 91 10.16 4.48 0.91
CA THR A 91 10.10 5.60 -0.05
C THR A 91 9.70 6.92 0.61
N ASP A 92 9.18 6.88 1.84
CA ASP A 92 8.55 8.04 2.49
C ASP A 92 9.56 9.12 2.91
N ASP A 93 10.82 8.73 3.09
CA ASP A 93 11.95 9.62 3.40
C ASP A 93 12.71 10.11 2.15
N ARG A 94 12.35 9.63 0.94
CA ARG A 94 13.03 9.90 -0.34
C ARG A 94 12.09 9.84 -1.55
N VAL A 95 10.93 10.47 -1.44
CA VAL A 95 9.83 10.33 -2.39
C VAL A 95 10.23 10.60 -3.85
N PHE A 96 10.93 11.72 -4.11
CA PHE A 96 11.29 12.11 -5.49
C PHE A 96 12.39 11.22 -6.07
N GLU A 97 13.39 10.85 -5.29
CA GLU A 97 14.42 9.91 -5.71
C GLU A 97 13.82 8.52 -5.97
N ALA A 98 12.84 8.11 -5.18
CA ALA A 98 12.12 6.85 -5.42
C ALA A 98 11.32 6.91 -6.74
N ILE A 99 10.69 8.04 -7.07
CA ILE A 99 10.01 8.23 -8.36
C ILE A 99 11.03 8.11 -9.51
N GLU A 100 12.21 8.72 -9.38
CA GLU A 100 13.28 8.62 -10.39
C GLU A 100 13.78 7.18 -10.55
N ASP A 101 14.03 6.46 -9.44
CA ASP A 101 14.46 5.06 -9.45
C ASP A 101 13.45 4.15 -10.16
N LEU A 102 12.15 4.28 -9.81
CA LEU A 102 11.07 3.49 -10.41
C LEU A 102 10.87 3.84 -11.89
N THR A 103 10.94 5.13 -12.24
CA THR A 103 10.88 5.62 -13.61
C THR A 103 12.05 5.08 -14.44
N GLY A 104 13.25 5.01 -13.84
CA GLY A 104 14.42 4.41 -14.47
C GLY A 104 14.25 2.92 -14.75
N LEU A 105 13.64 2.16 -13.84
CA LEU A 105 13.38 0.73 -14.06
C LEU A 105 12.44 0.48 -15.23
N ILE A 106 11.33 1.23 -15.34
CA ILE A 106 10.39 1.05 -16.46
C ILE A 106 10.99 1.54 -17.78
N ARG A 107 11.87 2.54 -17.77
CA ARG A 107 12.64 2.97 -18.95
C ARG A 107 13.61 1.89 -19.41
N ASP A 108 14.22 1.15 -18.48
CA ASP A 108 15.11 0.02 -18.75
C ASP A 108 14.33 -1.25 -19.22
N GLY A 109 13.01 -1.17 -19.37
CA GLY A 109 12.17 -2.25 -19.88
C GLY A 109 11.68 -3.23 -18.82
N VAL A 110 11.79 -2.90 -17.52
CA VAL A 110 11.38 -3.77 -16.42
C VAL A 110 10.08 -3.25 -15.81
N ASN A 111 9.04 -4.07 -15.79
CA ASN A 111 7.79 -3.71 -15.12
C ASN A 111 8.00 -3.59 -13.62
N VAL A 112 7.20 -2.74 -12.96
CA VAL A 112 7.33 -2.51 -11.52
C VAL A 112 5.97 -2.54 -10.84
N VAL A 113 5.89 -3.29 -9.75
CA VAL A 113 4.83 -3.15 -8.73
C VAL A 113 5.47 -2.66 -7.44
N SER A 114 4.96 -1.57 -6.85
CA SER A 114 5.61 -0.93 -5.70
C SER A 114 4.63 -0.63 -4.57
N SER A 115 5.09 -0.73 -3.32
CA SER A 115 4.32 -0.30 -2.16
C SER A 115 4.33 1.23 -1.94
N GLY A 116 5.16 1.95 -2.64
CA GLY A 116 5.31 3.40 -2.58
C GLY A 116 6.18 3.93 -3.71
N PRO A 117 6.34 5.26 -3.85
CA PRO A 117 5.69 6.28 -3.03
C PRO A 117 4.20 6.40 -3.34
N VAL A 118 3.42 6.60 -2.28
CA VAL A 118 1.94 6.60 -2.29
C VAL A 118 1.35 7.58 -3.29
N ILE A 119 2.02 8.72 -3.50
CA ILE A 119 1.61 9.75 -4.45
C ILE A 119 1.38 9.20 -5.88
N LEU A 120 2.04 8.10 -6.24
CA LEU A 120 1.91 7.45 -7.55
C LEU A 120 0.68 6.52 -7.68
N VAL A 121 -0.08 6.29 -6.61
CA VAL A 121 -1.36 5.56 -6.71
C VAL A 121 -2.32 6.32 -7.64
N HIS A 122 -2.35 7.65 -7.52
CA HIS A 122 -3.08 8.56 -8.41
C HIS A 122 -2.44 9.95 -8.35
N PRO A 123 -1.42 10.24 -9.16
CA PRO A 123 -0.63 11.47 -9.03
C PRO A 123 -1.33 12.73 -9.54
N GLN A 124 -2.41 12.60 -10.31
CA GLN A 124 -3.18 13.72 -10.85
C GLN A 124 -3.70 14.61 -9.71
N GLY A 125 -3.51 15.91 -9.84
CA GLY A 125 -3.85 16.89 -8.80
C GLY A 125 -2.85 16.96 -7.63
N THR A 126 -1.76 16.14 -7.64
CA THR A 126 -0.71 16.15 -6.61
C THR A 126 0.67 16.41 -7.22
N LEU A 127 1.03 15.72 -8.30
CA LEU A 127 2.27 15.97 -9.04
C LEU A 127 2.04 16.89 -10.25
N PRO A 128 3.08 17.64 -10.68
CA PRO A 128 3.03 18.37 -11.94
C PRO A 128 2.78 17.46 -13.15
N ASP A 129 2.01 17.92 -14.12
CA ASP A 129 1.67 17.16 -15.34
C ASP A 129 2.91 16.72 -16.13
N GLU A 130 3.97 17.56 -16.15
CA GLU A 130 5.24 17.21 -16.80
C GLU A 130 5.90 16.00 -16.18
N MET A 131 5.84 15.89 -14.84
CA MET A 131 6.42 14.72 -14.14
C MET A 131 5.61 13.46 -14.44
N ILE A 132 4.27 13.55 -14.41
CA ILE A 132 3.38 12.44 -14.76
C ILE A 132 3.61 11.99 -16.19
N SER A 133 3.71 12.94 -17.12
CA SER A 133 3.99 12.69 -18.55
C SER A 133 5.35 12.01 -18.73
N GLY A 134 6.37 12.44 -17.98
CA GLY A 134 7.71 11.85 -18.01
C GLY A 134 7.74 10.39 -17.56
N ILE A 135 6.92 10.02 -16.56
CA ILE A 135 6.78 8.61 -16.13
C ILE A 135 6.12 7.79 -17.25
N HIS A 136 5.06 8.30 -17.88
CA HIS A 136 4.39 7.62 -18.99
C HIS A 136 5.31 7.49 -20.22
N GLU A 137 6.14 8.49 -20.52
CA GLU A 137 7.12 8.43 -21.61
C GLU A 137 8.17 7.36 -21.33
N ALA A 138 8.74 7.32 -20.13
CA ALA A 138 9.70 6.30 -19.73
C ALA A 138 9.13 4.88 -19.89
N GLY A 139 7.89 4.67 -19.47
CA GLY A 139 7.21 3.38 -19.65
C GLY A 139 7.04 3.02 -21.15
N ARG A 140 6.66 3.99 -21.99
CA ARG A 140 6.54 3.75 -23.45
C ARG A 140 7.89 3.46 -24.12
N GLU A 141 8.95 4.15 -23.70
CA GLU A 141 10.32 3.91 -24.18
C GLU A 141 10.79 2.50 -23.87
N GLY A 142 10.60 2.05 -22.62
CA GLY A 142 11.00 0.72 -22.18
C GLY A 142 9.99 -0.40 -22.52
N GLY A 143 8.76 -0.04 -22.91
CA GLY A 143 7.68 -1.04 -23.09
C GLY A 143 7.21 -1.65 -21.78
N ALA A 144 7.31 -0.95 -20.65
CA ALA A 144 7.06 -1.44 -19.30
C ALA A 144 6.09 -0.57 -18.51
N SER A 145 5.50 -1.15 -17.47
CA SER A 145 4.45 -0.54 -16.65
C SER A 145 4.88 -0.39 -15.20
N LEU A 146 4.43 0.69 -14.56
CA LEU A 146 4.57 0.95 -13.13
C LEU A 146 3.20 0.98 -12.47
N HIS A 147 3.02 0.18 -11.42
CA HIS A 147 1.82 0.20 -10.57
C HIS A 147 2.22 0.37 -9.11
N VAL A 148 1.59 1.31 -8.42
CA VAL A 148 1.80 1.53 -6.98
C VAL A 148 0.51 1.21 -6.24
N ASN A 149 0.59 0.32 -5.26
CA ASN A 149 -0.56 -0.12 -4.48
C ASN A 149 -0.08 -0.81 -3.18
N GLY A 150 -1.02 -1.25 -2.35
CA GLY A 150 -0.79 -1.98 -1.11
C GLY A 150 -2.12 -2.33 -0.48
N ILE A 151 -2.18 -2.30 0.84
CA ILE A 151 -3.44 -2.43 1.57
C ILE A 151 -4.02 -1.05 1.89
N ASP A 152 -3.20 -0.14 2.45
CA ASP A 152 -3.52 1.25 2.76
C ASP A 152 -2.22 2.11 2.68
N PRO A 153 -2.16 3.02 1.74
CA PRO A 153 -3.03 3.19 0.58
C PRO A 153 -3.02 1.98 -0.36
N GLY A 154 -4.22 1.58 -0.81
CA GLY A 154 -4.37 0.48 -1.74
C GLY A 154 -5.73 -0.22 -1.65
N PHE A 155 -5.71 -1.55 -1.71
CA PHE A 155 -6.91 -2.38 -1.86
C PHE A 155 -8.06 -2.02 -0.92
N ALA A 156 -7.78 -1.76 0.36
CA ALA A 156 -8.82 -1.51 1.36
C ALA A 156 -9.52 -0.16 1.17
N ASN A 157 -8.83 0.83 0.60
CA ASN A 157 -9.36 2.17 0.43
C ASN A 157 -9.41 2.67 -1.03
N ASP A 158 -9.13 1.78 -2.01
CA ASP A 158 -9.35 2.05 -3.43
C ASP A 158 -10.25 0.98 -4.10
N VAL A 159 -9.74 -0.23 -4.33
CA VAL A 159 -10.43 -1.29 -5.10
C VAL A 159 -11.69 -1.78 -4.38
N LEU A 160 -11.62 -2.05 -3.09
CA LEU A 160 -12.76 -2.59 -2.34
C LEU A 160 -13.92 -1.58 -2.24
N PRO A 161 -13.68 -0.30 -1.86
CA PRO A 161 -14.74 0.72 -1.89
C PRO A 161 -15.35 0.91 -3.28
N LEU A 162 -14.53 0.98 -4.34
CA LEU A 162 -15.02 1.14 -5.71
C LEU A 162 -15.88 -0.05 -6.14
N ALA A 163 -15.49 -1.28 -5.79
CA ALA A 163 -16.30 -2.45 -6.07
C ALA A 163 -17.68 -2.39 -5.38
N MET A 164 -17.70 -1.91 -4.12
CA MET A 164 -18.97 -1.73 -3.36
C MET A 164 -19.88 -0.69 -3.99
N THR A 165 -19.33 0.42 -4.51
CA THR A 165 -20.14 1.47 -5.12
C THR A 165 -20.92 1.00 -6.33
N SER A 166 -20.53 -0.11 -6.98
CA SER A 166 -21.29 -0.73 -8.08
C SER A 166 -22.66 -1.24 -7.68
N LEU A 167 -22.96 -1.35 -6.39
CA LEU A 167 -24.24 -1.77 -5.81
C LEU A 167 -25.17 -0.59 -5.54
N SER A 168 -24.70 0.66 -5.72
CA SER A 168 -25.44 1.86 -5.35
C SER A 168 -26.28 2.39 -6.50
N GLN A 169 -27.52 2.80 -6.20
CA GLN A 169 -28.35 3.60 -7.08
C GLN A 169 -28.02 5.10 -6.93
N ARG A 170 -27.63 5.54 -5.73
CA ARG A 170 -27.20 6.90 -5.40
C ARG A 170 -26.13 6.85 -4.31
N ILE A 171 -25.11 7.68 -4.43
CA ILE A 171 -24.05 7.86 -3.43
C ILE A 171 -24.10 9.31 -2.97
N ASP A 172 -24.38 9.53 -1.69
CA ASP A 172 -24.35 10.86 -1.09
C ASP A 172 -22.98 11.14 -0.46
N HIS A 173 -22.36 10.09 0.14
CA HIS A 173 -21.02 10.16 0.72
C HIS A 173 -20.36 8.77 0.76
N LEU A 174 -19.06 8.72 0.51
CA LEU A 174 -18.19 7.56 0.68
C LEU A 174 -17.14 7.86 1.75
N ARG A 175 -17.09 7.07 2.81
CA ARG A 175 -16.03 7.11 3.82
C ARG A 175 -15.24 5.82 3.79
N VAL A 176 -13.93 5.94 3.81
CA VAL A 176 -12.99 4.82 3.97
C VAL A 176 -12.11 5.11 5.17
N SER A 177 -12.05 4.18 6.13
CA SER A 177 -11.35 4.38 7.39
C SER A 177 -10.40 3.24 7.67
N GLU A 178 -9.15 3.55 8.08
CA GLU A 178 -8.33 2.64 8.86
C GLU A 178 -8.54 2.91 10.34
N ILE A 179 -8.79 1.87 11.11
CA ILE A 179 -9.03 1.95 12.56
C ILE A 179 -8.14 0.88 13.20
N ALA A 180 -7.04 1.27 13.84
CA ALA A 180 -6.05 0.31 14.31
C ALA A 180 -5.34 0.70 15.60
N ASP A 181 -4.95 -0.31 16.37
CA ASP A 181 -3.96 -0.21 17.43
C ASP A 181 -2.57 -0.46 16.85
N TYR A 182 -1.68 0.54 16.94
CA TYR A 182 -0.32 0.49 16.42
C TYR A 182 0.73 0.07 17.46
N SER A 183 0.33 -0.48 18.60
CA SER A 183 1.26 -0.92 19.65
C SER A 183 2.26 -1.98 19.15
N THR A 184 1.86 -2.80 18.17
CA THR A 184 2.70 -3.83 17.52
C THR A 184 3.22 -3.43 16.15
N TYR A 185 2.97 -2.19 15.68
CA TYR A 185 3.42 -1.70 14.38
C TYR A 185 4.92 -1.38 14.40
N PHE A 186 5.73 -2.23 13.79
CA PHE A 186 7.19 -2.09 13.77
C PHE A 186 7.67 -1.19 12.64
N GLN A 187 7.50 0.12 12.81
CA GLN A 187 7.99 1.18 11.94
C GLN A 187 8.41 2.40 12.78
N PRO A 188 9.60 2.36 13.44
CA PRO A 188 10.00 3.42 14.39
C PRO A 188 10.02 4.82 13.78
N VAL A 189 10.50 4.97 12.53
CA VAL A 189 10.54 6.26 11.83
C VAL A 189 9.13 6.80 11.61
N VAL A 190 8.21 5.96 11.13
CA VAL A 190 6.82 6.34 10.91
C VAL A 190 6.16 6.76 12.22
N MET A 191 6.26 5.91 13.24
CA MET A 191 5.63 6.15 14.54
C MET A 191 6.15 7.43 15.22
N LYS A 192 7.48 7.57 15.28
CA LYS A 192 8.11 8.65 16.04
C LYS A 192 8.24 9.93 15.21
N ASP A 193 8.84 9.83 14.01
CA ASP A 193 9.28 11.01 13.28
C ASP A 193 8.17 11.60 12.39
N LEU A 194 7.31 10.74 11.82
CA LEU A 194 6.20 11.19 10.97
C LEU A 194 4.93 11.47 11.78
N PHE A 195 4.47 10.53 12.61
CA PHE A 195 3.25 10.69 13.42
C PHE A 195 3.49 11.47 14.71
N GLY A 196 4.69 11.41 15.30
CA GLY A 196 5.04 12.08 16.55
C GLY A 196 4.56 11.38 17.82
N PHE A 197 4.31 10.06 17.78
CA PHE A 197 3.95 9.30 18.96
C PHE A 197 5.06 9.36 20.03
N GLY A 198 4.68 9.54 21.29
CA GLY A 198 5.59 9.73 22.42
C GLY A 198 6.21 11.14 22.51
N GLY A 199 5.93 12.03 21.55
CA GLY A 199 6.32 13.43 21.58
C GLY A 199 5.30 14.32 22.28
N SER A 200 5.63 15.61 22.44
CA SER A 200 4.70 16.61 22.97
C SER A 200 3.56 16.87 21.97
N LEU A 201 2.36 17.14 22.50
CA LEU A 201 1.24 17.60 21.66
C LEU A 201 1.48 19.01 21.07
N GLU A 202 2.43 19.76 21.61
CA GLU A 202 2.84 21.07 21.09
C GLU A 202 3.84 20.93 19.91
N ASP A 203 4.50 19.78 19.79
CA ASP A 203 5.39 19.49 18.66
C ASP A 203 4.59 19.46 17.34
N LYS A 204 5.26 19.84 16.27
CA LYS A 204 4.70 19.81 14.92
C LYS A 204 5.48 18.84 14.03
N PRO A 205 5.24 17.53 14.14
CA PRO A 205 5.76 16.56 13.19
C PRO A 205 5.38 16.94 11.74
N PHE A 206 6.23 16.63 10.79
CA PHE A 206 6.06 17.02 9.40
C PHE A 206 4.70 16.61 8.80
N LEU A 207 4.17 15.46 9.23
CA LEU A 207 2.88 14.95 8.75
C LEU A 207 1.70 15.90 9.04
N TRP A 208 1.81 16.72 10.09
CA TRP A 208 0.74 17.66 10.50
C TRP A 208 0.92 19.08 9.92
N GLU A 209 1.92 19.28 9.06
CA GLU A 209 2.01 20.52 8.31
C GLU A 209 0.92 20.59 7.23
N PRO A 210 0.32 21.78 6.99
CA PRO A 210 -0.77 21.92 6.03
C PRO A 210 -0.43 21.40 4.64
N GLY A 211 -1.30 20.58 4.04
CA GLY A 211 -1.15 20.01 2.71
C GLY A 211 -0.36 18.69 2.68
N VAL A 212 0.29 18.28 3.77
CA VAL A 212 1.07 17.03 3.79
C VAL A 212 0.15 15.81 3.79
N LEU A 213 -0.94 15.82 4.54
CA LEU A 213 -1.94 14.76 4.51
C LEU A 213 -2.59 14.62 3.14
N SER A 214 -2.91 15.75 2.49
CA SER A 214 -3.47 15.77 1.13
C SER A 214 -2.47 15.28 0.09
N THR A 215 -1.17 15.38 0.34
CA THR A 215 -0.12 14.81 -0.52
C THR A 215 0.01 13.31 -0.30
N ALA A 216 -0.04 12.85 0.95
CA ALA A 216 0.15 11.45 1.33
C ALA A 216 -1.10 10.59 1.06
N TRP A 217 -2.29 11.03 1.47
CA TRP A 217 -3.54 10.26 1.33
C TRP A 217 -4.54 10.85 0.32
N GLY A 218 -4.33 12.09 -0.14
CA GLY A 218 -5.15 12.68 -1.19
C GLY A 218 -5.20 11.87 -2.49
N PRO A 219 -4.14 11.19 -2.94
CA PRO A 219 -4.19 10.28 -4.08
C PRO A 219 -5.31 9.22 -3.97
N VAL A 220 -5.60 8.71 -2.77
CA VAL A 220 -6.72 7.78 -2.53
C VAL A 220 -8.06 8.46 -2.75
N VAL A 221 -8.26 9.66 -2.20
CA VAL A 221 -9.49 10.44 -2.39
C VAL A 221 -9.72 10.74 -3.86
N ARG A 222 -8.64 11.06 -4.59
CA ARG A 222 -8.69 11.37 -6.04
C ARG A 222 -8.94 10.14 -6.91
N VAL A 223 -8.36 8.97 -6.60
CA VAL A 223 -8.64 7.73 -7.36
C VAL A 223 -10.08 7.28 -7.16
N LEU A 224 -10.63 7.45 -5.95
CA LEU A 224 -12.06 7.18 -5.70
C LEU A 224 -12.94 8.13 -6.50
N ALA A 225 -12.63 9.42 -6.52
CA ALA A 225 -13.34 10.41 -7.32
C ALA A 225 -13.29 10.09 -8.82
N ALA A 226 -12.11 9.73 -9.33
CA ALA A 226 -11.93 9.33 -10.72
C ALA A 226 -12.77 8.08 -11.05
N GLY A 227 -12.76 7.07 -10.18
CA GLY A 227 -13.58 5.86 -10.34
C GLY A 227 -15.09 6.13 -10.29
N LEU A 228 -15.52 7.13 -9.54
CA LEU A 228 -16.92 7.57 -9.45
C LEU A 228 -17.30 8.58 -10.54
N GLY A 229 -16.34 9.05 -11.35
CA GLY A 229 -16.58 10.02 -12.42
C GLY A 229 -16.95 11.42 -11.92
N VAL A 230 -16.44 11.84 -10.77
CA VAL A 230 -16.68 13.17 -10.19
C VAL A 230 -15.40 13.99 -10.13
N THR A 231 -15.52 15.30 -10.27
CA THR A 231 -14.43 16.27 -10.11
C THR A 231 -14.52 16.87 -8.72
N LEU A 232 -13.41 16.80 -7.98
CA LEU A 232 -13.33 17.35 -6.64
C LEU A 232 -13.01 18.85 -6.67
N ASP A 233 -13.53 19.54 -5.67
CA ASP A 233 -13.08 20.90 -5.32
C ASP A 233 -11.66 20.84 -4.76
N GLU A 234 -10.82 21.81 -5.08
CA GLU A 234 -9.47 21.94 -4.55
C GLU A 234 -9.34 23.23 -3.69
N PRO A 235 -8.53 23.21 -2.64
CA PRO A 235 -7.77 22.05 -2.09
C PRO A 235 -8.67 21.07 -1.34
N LEU A 236 -8.17 19.82 -1.16
CA LEU A 236 -8.80 18.87 -0.25
C LEU A 236 -8.76 19.42 1.19
N VAL A 237 -9.75 19.04 1.99
CA VAL A 237 -9.87 19.53 3.37
C VAL A 237 -9.26 18.52 4.34
N GLU A 238 -8.31 18.99 5.15
CA GLU A 238 -7.62 18.19 6.18
C GLU A 238 -8.16 18.51 7.57
N HIS A 239 -8.29 17.49 8.40
CA HIS A 239 -8.56 17.66 9.82
C HIS A 239 -7.71 16.68 10.62
N VAL A 240 -7.13 17.15 11.74
CA VAL A 240 -6.27 16.35 12.62
C VAL A 240 -6.69 16.57 14.08
N GLU A 241 -6.86 15.47 14.79
CA GLU A 241 -7.07 15.45 16.23
C GLU A 241 -6.01 14.55 16.87
N ARG A 242 -5.23 15.08 17.80
CA ARG A 242 -4.18 14.37 18.54
C ARG A 242 -4.55 14.34 20.02
N ARG A 243 -4.37 13.21 20.68
CA ARG A 243 -4.69 13.07 22.11
C ARG A 243 -3.52 12.50 22.92
N PRO A 244 -3.42 12.90 24.19
CA PRO A 244 -2.38 12.40 25.07
C PRO A 244 -2.64 10.95 25.48
N ALA A 245 -1.58 10.19 25.69
CA ALA A 245 -1.66 8.91 26.37
C ALA A 245 -2.14 9.08 27.80
N VAL A 246 -3.05 8.23 28.23
CA VAL A 246 -3.61 8.26 29.60
C VAL A 246 -2.79 7.46 30.61
N LYS A 247 -1.79 6.74 30.15
CA LYS A 247 -0.84 5.93 30.93
C LYS A 247 0.44 5.72 30.12
N ASP A 248 1.52 5.36 30.82
CA ASP A 248 2.73 4.87 30.15
C ASP A 248 2.42 3.62 29.32
N THR A 249 2.77 3.65 28.04
CA THR A 249 2.52 2.55 27.09
C THR A 249 3.82 2.18 26.37
N LYS A 250 4.12 0.89 26.32
CA LYS A 250 5.24 0.37 25.54
C LYS A 250 4.73 -0.20 24.22
N THR A 251 5.26 0.30 23.12
CA THR A 251 5.04 -0.28 21.81
C THR A 251 6.32 -0.95 21.29
N VAL A 252 6.24 -1.67 20.20
CA VAL A 252 7.43 -2.26 19.57
C VAL A 252 8.32 -1.21 18.88
N SER A 253 7.85 0.01 18.68
CA SER A 253 8.54 1.07 17.94
C SER A 253 8.99 2.25 18.81
N VAL A 254 8.20 2.61 19.81
CA VAL A 254 8.44 3.81 20.65
C VAL A 254 7.82 3.63 22.04
N ASP A 255 8.53 4.05 23.10
CA ASP A 255 7.97 4.15 24.43
C ASP A 255 7.17 5.47 24.53
N ILE A 256 5.94 5.40 25.00
CA ILE A 256 5.00 6.53 25.12
C ILE A 256 4.73 6.78 26.58
N ALA A 257 5.15 7.94 27.06
CA ALA A 257 4.89 8.36 28.44
C ALA A 257 3.48 8.96 28.56
N GLU A 258 2.86 8.82 29.74
CA GLU A 258 1.61 9.51 30.07
C GLU A 258 1.70 11.01 29.77
N GLY A 259 0.67 11.56 29.12
CA GLY A 259 0.60 12.97 28.73
C GLY A 259 1.29 13.31 27.40
N THR A 260 2.11 12.41 26.82
CA THR A 260 2.64 12.57 25.46
C THR A 260 1.64 12.06 24.42
N GLN A 261 1.86 12.32 23.13
CA GLN A 261 0.93 11.87 22.09
C GLN A 261 0.80 10.34 22.09
N GLY A 262 -0.41 9.84 22.38
CA GLY A 262 -0.77 8.41 22.39
C GLY A 262 -1.71 7.99 21.29
N SER A 263 -2.47 8.95 20.73
CA SER A 263 -3.47 8.67 19.70
C SER A 263 -3.54 9.80 18.68
N VAL A 264 -3.95 9.46 17.46
CA VAL A 264 -4.24 10.44 16.42
C VAL A 264 -5.42 9.98 15.57
N ARG A 265 -6.25 10.93 15.18
CA ARG A 265 -7.31 10.78 14.20
C ARG A 265 -7.16 11.87 13.17
N PHE A 266 -7.16 11.52 11.90
CA PHE A 266 -7.17 12.53 10.84
C PHE A 266 -8.10 12.15 9.72
N THR A 267 -8.52 13.15 8.95
CA THR A 267 -9.30 12.96 7.73
C THR A 267 -8.74 13.80 6.59
N VAL A 268 -8.88 13.26 5.37
CA VAL A 268 -8.70 13.99 4.11
C VAL A 268 -10.01 13.90 3.35
N THR A 269 -10.65 15.03 3.07
CA THR A 269 -11.99 15.07 2.51
C THR A 269 -12.01 15.81 1.18
N GLY A 270 -12.57 15.17 0.16
CA GLY A 270 -12.88 15.75 -1.12
C GLY A 270 -14.36 16.15 -1.20
N SER A 271 -14.63 17.38 -1.64
CA SER A 271 -15.96 17.91 -1.84
C SER A 271 -16.28 18.04 -3.34
N VAL A 272 -17.57 18.08 -3.68
CA VAL A 272 -18.08 18.41 -5.00
C VAL A 272 -19.13 19.51 -4.81
N ASP A 273 -18.95 20.67 -5.46
CA ASP A 273 -19.80 21.83 -5.30
C ASP A 273 -19.99 22.27 -3.82
N GLY A 274 -18.90 22.23 -3.05
CA GLY A 274 -18.87 22.58 -1.63
C GLY A 274 -19.46 21.52 -0.68
N VAL A 275 -19.91 20.37 -1.20
CA VAL A 275 -20.50 19.29 -0.38
C VAL A 275 -19.48 18.16 -0.22
N PRO A 276 -19.11 17.77 1.01
CA PRO A 276 -18.24 16.60 1.28
C PRO A 276 -18.82 15.32 0.64
N ARG A 277 -18.03 14.65 -0.20
CA ARG A 277 -18.45 13.45 -0.92
C ARG A 277 -17.59 12.23 -0.64
N ILE A 278 -16.29 12.42 -0.44
CA ILE A 278 -15.35 11.34 -0.20
C ILE A 278 -14.49 11.72 1.00
N THR A 279 -14.43 10.88 2.01
CA THR A 279 -13.57 11.08 3.18
C THR A 279 -12.71 9.84 3.41
N LEU A 280 -11.41 10.03 3.40
CA LEU A 280 -10.47 9.08 3.97
C LEU A 280 -10.24 9.46 5.43
N GLU A 281 -10.20 8.48 6.32
CA GLU A 281 -10.01 8.64 7.74
C GLU A 281 -9.01 7.64 8.31
N HIS A 282 -8.14 8.09 9.19
CA HIS A 282 -7.31 7.22 10.03
C HIS A 282 -7.60 7.47 11.50
N VAL A 283 -7.76 6.38 12.24
CA VAL A 283 -7.93 6.36 13.69
C VAL A 283 -6.89 5.43 14.27
N THR A 284 -5.80 6.01 14.72
CA THR A 284 -4.63 5.27 15.19
C THR A 284 -4.41 5.46 16.68
N ARG A 285 -4.37 4.35 17.40
CA ARG A 285 -4.12 4.29 18.84
C ARG A 285 -2.83 3.53 19.12
N THR A 286 -2.30 3.69 20.30
CA THR A 286 -1.19 2.88 20.83
C THR A 286 -1.62 2.10 22.09
N ASP A 287 -2.88 2.20 22.44
CA ASP A 287 -3.57 1.44 23.47
C ASP A 287 -5.04 1.31 23.07
N ALA A 288 -5.53 0.08 22.92
CA ALA A 288 -6.88 -0.24 22.46
C ALA A 288 -7.99 0.36 23.33
N GLU A 289 -7.71 0.63 24.63
CA GLU A 289 -8.66 1.21 25.59
C GLU A 289 -8.69 2.75 25.54
N SER A 290 -7.73 3.38 24.83
CA SER A 290 -7.69 4.83 24.67
C SER A 290 -8.84 5.33 23.80
N ASP A 291 -9.29 6.55 24.07
CA ASP A 291 -10.25 7.30 23.24
C ASP A 291 -11.51 6.51 22.84
N PRO A 292 -12.32 6.05 23.83
CA PRO A 292 -13.48 5.19 23.58
C PRO A 292 -14.61 5.90 22.80
N ASP A 293 -14.55 7.21 22.66
CA ASP A 293 -15.46 8.02 21.84
C ASP A 293 -15.09 8.04 20.34
N TRP A 294 -13.90 7.55 19.99
CA TRP A 294 -13.49 7.38 18.59
C TRP A 294 -13.96 6.03 18.03
N PRO A 295 -14.08 5.88 16.69
CA PRO A 295 -14.39 4.60 16.07
C PRO A 295 -13.47 3.47 16.55
N THR A 296 -14.03 2.29 16.78
CA THR A 296 -13.29 1.08 17.16
C THR A 296 -13.62 -0.05 16.17
N PRO A 297 -12.68 -1.02 15.97
CA PRO A 297 -13.00 -2.24 15.22
C PRO A 297 -14.13 -3.01 15.90
N ALA A 298 -14.97 -3.69 15.10
CA ALA A 298 -15.99 -4.59 15.65
C ALA A 298 -15.36 -5.83 16.29
N THR A 299 -14.20 -6.26 15.78
CA THR A 299 -13.45 -7.39 16.31
C THR A 299 -11.95 -7.15 16.11
N GLY A 300 -11.12 -7.65 17.07
CA GLY A 300 -9.68 -7.56 16.99
C GLY A 300 -9.14 -6.16 17.28
N ASP A 301 -7.92 -5.92 16.84
CA ASP A 301 -7.09 -4.74 17.11
C ASP A 301 -6.95 -3.80 15.91
N GLY A 302 -7.56 -4.16 14.76
CA GLY A 302 -7.58 -3.30 13.57
C GLY A 302 -8.56 -3.76 12.50
N CYS A 303 -9.05 -2.78 11.72
CA CYS A 303 -9.91 -3.00 10.56
C CYS A 303 -9.82 -1.85 9.56
N TYR A 304 -10.27 -2.12 8.34
CA TYR A 304 -10.65 -1.10 7.35
C TYR A 304 -12.17 -1.07 7.27
N ARG A 305 -12.77 0.11 7.45
CA ARG A 305 -14.21 0.29 7.39
C ARG A 305 -14.59 1.15 6.21
N ILE A 306 -15.54 0.68 5.42
CA ILE A 306 -16.07 1.38 4.25
C ILE A 306 -17.54 1.64 4.50
N GLU A 307 -17.94 2.91 4.41
CA GLU A 307 -19.30 3.36 4.62
C GLU A 307 -19.77 4.11 3.37
N VAL A 308 -20.77 3.58 2.71
CA VAL A 308 -21.47 4.26 1.61
C VAL A 308 -22.80 4.79 2.17
N THR A 309 -22.95 6.10 2.21
CA THR A 309 -24.22 6.76 2.50
C THR A 309 -24.93 7.04 1.18
N GLY A 310 -26.17 6.60 1.05
CA GLY A 310 -26.92 6.75 -0.20
C GLY A 310 -28.09 5.80 -0.30
N GLU A 311 -28.36 5.28 -1.50
CA GLU A 311 -29.40 4.31 -1.75
C GLU A 311 -28.84 3.11 -2.51
N PRO A 312 -28.77 1.92 -1.87
CA PRO A 312 -28.87 1.73 -0.42
C PRO A 312 -27.63 2.27 0.31
N SER A 313 -27.75 2.56 1.61
CA SER A 313 -26.59 2.75 2.49
C SER A 313 -25.97 1.39 2.82
N MET A 314 -24.63 1.33 2.85
CA MET A 314 -23.90 0.08 3.06
C MET A 314 -22.70 0.31 3.97
N THR A 315 -22.38 -0.69 4.78
CA THR A 315 -21.15 -0.70 5.60
C THR A 315 -20.47 -2.06 5.45
N VAL A 316 -19.15 -2.04 5.22
CA VAL A 316 -18.30 -3.23 5.28
C VAL A 316 -17.15 -2.94 6.22
N GLU A 317 -16.84 -3.91 7.06
CA GLU A 317 -15.64 -3.93 7.86
C GLU A 317 -14.78 -5.11 7.41
N PHE A 318 -13.56 -4.81 6.96
CA PHE A 318 -12.58 -5.78 6.54
C PHE A 318 -11.48 -5.85 7.60
N SER A 319 -11.38 -6.99 8.27
CA SER A 319 -10.32 -7.29 9.23
C SER A 319 -9.46 -8.42 8.68
N HIS A 320 -8.18 -8.40 9.02
CA HIS A 320 -7.24 -9.46 8.72
C HIS A 320 -6.34 -9.72 9.93
N HIS A 321 -5.91 -10.95 10.06
CA HIS A 321 -4.94 -11.39 11.07
C HIS A 321 -4.12 -12.54 10.48
N GLY A 322 -2.84 -12.60 10.82
CA GLY A 322 -1.97 -13.71 10.48
C GLY A 322 -2.12 -14.86 11.47
N GLU A 323 -1.28 -15.90 11.35
CA GLU A 323 -1.27 -17.07 12.23
C GLU A 323 -1.10 -16.71 13.71
N HIS A 324 -0.49 -15.57 14.01
CA HIS A 324 -0.25 -15.08 15.37
C HIS A 324 -1.28 -14.03 15.84
N GLY A 325 -2.32 -13.77 15.07
CA GLY A 325 -3.41 -12.89 15.45
C GLY A 325 -3.10 -11.38 15.40
N ASP A 326 -1.94 -10.97 14.92
CA ASP A 326 -1.49 -9.57 14.89
C ASP A 326 -1.94 -8.85 13.60
N HIS A 327 -2.71 -7.75 13.74
CA HIS A 327 -3.19 -6.94 12.63
C HIS A 327 -2.03 -6.26 11.88
N ASN A 328 -1.08 -5.66 12.59
CA ASN A 328 0.01 -4.90 11.97
C ASN A 328 0.98 -5.80 11.20
N VAL A 329 1.33 -6.97 11.75
CA VAL A 329 2.15 -7.96 11.04
C VAL A 329 1.41 -8.48 9.81
N SER A 330 0.12 -8.78 9.94
CA SER A 330 -0.69 -9.23 8.79
C SER A 330 -0.89 -8.12 7.75
N GLY A 331 -0.88 -6.84 8.14
CA GLY A 331 -0.85 -5.69 7.23
C GLY A 331 0.34 -5.72 6.27
N MET A 332 1.52 -6.11 6.77
CA MET A 332 2.70 -6.29 5.90
C MET A 332 2.53 -7.46 4.93
N ILE A 333 1.88 -8.55 5.38
CA ILE A 333 1.59 -9.72 4.53
C ILE A 333 0.63 -9.33 3.42
N VAL A 334 -0.52 -8.70 3.74
CA VAL A 334 -1.54 -8.37 2.72
C VAL A 334 -1.03 -7.32 1.74
N THR A 335 -0.20 -6.36 2.18
CA THR A 335 0.50 -5.42 1.29
C THR A 335 1.40 -6.18 0.31
N ALA A 336 2.28 -7.05 0.82
CA ALA A 336 3.17 -7.83 -0.03
C ALA A 336 2.41 -8.71 -1.03
N GLN A 337 1.36 -9.41 -0.57
CA GLN A 337 0.55 -10.28 -1.44
C GLN A 337 -0.24 -9.49 -2.47
N ARG A 338 -0.71 -8.28 -2.14
CA ARG A 338 -1.35 -7.39 -3.12
C ARG A 338 -0.40 -7.05 -4.26
N LEU A 339 0.87 -6.75 -3.96
CA LEU A 339 1.90 -6.48 -4.97
C LEU A 339 2.21 -7.74 -5.80
N VAL A 340 2.48 -8.86 -5.14
CA VAL A 340 2.86 -10.12 -5.81
C VAL A 340 1.77 -10.59 -6.76
N ASN A 341 0.51 -10.62 -6.30
CA ASN A 341 -0.63 -11.03 -7.12
C ASN A 341 -0.93 -10.05 -8.27
N ALA A 342 -0.46 -8.80 -8.21
CA ALA A 342 -0.62 -7.82 -9.28
C ALA A 342 0.38 -8.03 -10.44
N VAL A 343 1.51 -8.69 -10.21
CA VAL A 343 2.58 -8.85 -11.20
C VAL A 343 2.07 -9.30 -12.57
N PRO A 344 1.27 -10.38 -12.73
CA PRO A 344 0.82 -10.80 -14.05
C PRO A 344 -0.05 -9.77 -14.77
N ALA A 345 -0.88 -9.03 -14.00
CA ALA A 345 -1.75 -8.00 -14.58
C ALA A 345 -0.95 -6.76 -15.01
N VAL A 346 0.05 -6.36 -14.25
CA VAL A 346 0.91 -5.20 -14.54
C VAL A 346 1.82 -5.49 -15.73
N VAL A 347 2.40 -6.69 -15.82
CA VAL A 347 3.20 -7.12 -17.00
C VAL A 347 2.37 -7.13 -18.29
N ALA A 348 1.08 -7.42 -18.19
CA ALA A 348 0.16 -7.44 -19.33
C ALA A 348 -0.48 -6.07 -19.63
N ALA A 349 -0.28 -5.06 -18.79
CA ALA A 349 -0.88 -3.74 -18.93
C ALA A 349 -0.20 -2.92 -20.06
N ALA A 350 -0.86 -1.83 -20.46
CA ALA A 350 -0.26 -0.87 -21.39
C ALA A 350 0.92 -0.15 -20.69
N PRO A 351 2.04 0.09 -21.43
CA PRO A 351 3.22 0.73 -20.85
C PRO A 351 2.95 2.13 -20.28
N GLY A 352 3.52 2.41 -19.11
CA GLY A 352 3.39 3.67 -18.38
C GLY A 352 2.97 3.48 -16.93
N LEU A 353 2.49 4.55 -16.30
CA LEU A 353 1.90 4.48 -14.96
C LEU A 353 0.48 3.91 -15.04
N VAL A 354 0.23 2.87 -14.24
CA VAL A 354 -1.02 2.09 -14.26
C VAL A 354 -1.76 2.29 -12.93
N SER A 355 -2.94 2.86 -13.01
CA SER A 355 -3.85 3.06 -11.89
C SER A 355 -4.56 1.76 -11.49
N PRO A 356 -5.08 1.63 -10.26
CA PRO A 356 -6.02 0.56 -9.90
C PRO A 356 -7.25 0.47 -10.82
N LEU A 357 -7.63 1.59 -11.45
CA LEU A 357 -8.77 1.65 -12.38
C LEU A 357 -8.47 1.01 -13.75
N ASP A 358 -7.20 0.86 -14.11
CA ASP A 358 -6.77 0.32 -15.40
C ASP A 358 -6.56 -1.20 -15.37
N LEU A 359 -6.49 -1.78 -14.18
CA LEU A 359 -6.19 -3.19 -13.99
C LEU A 359 -7.46 -4.05 -13.89
N PRO A 360 -7.41 -5.30 -14.40
CA PRO A 360 -8.49 -6.25 -14.15
C PRO A 360 -8.58 -6.63 -12.66
N LEU A 361 -9.62 -7.35 -12.28
CA LEU A 361 -9.71 -7.93 -10.96
C LEU A 361 -8.50 -8.83 -10.68
N ILE A 362 -7.70 -8.45 -9.69
CA ILE A 362 -6.54 -9.22 -9.23
C ILE A 362 -7.00 -10.22 -8.17
N THR A 363 -6.61 -11.49 -8.32
CA THR A 363 -6.99 -12.59 -7.43
C THR A 363 -5.76 -13.37 -6.97
N GLY A 364 -5.86 -14.05 -5.85
CA GLY A 364 -4.84 -14.98 -5.34
C GLY A 364 -4.84 -16.31 -6.12
N ARG A 365 -4.50 -16.23 -7.41
CA ARG A 365 -4.55 -17.35 -8.33
C ARG A 365 -3.53 -18.44 -7.93
N GLY A 366 -4.00 -19.70 -7.88
CA GLY A 366 -3.15 -20.84 -7.55
C GLY A 366 -2.74 -20.97 -6.08
N LEU A 367 -3.25 -20.08 -5.20
CA LEU A 367 -2.94 -20.09 -3.76
C LEU A 367 -3.88 -20.97 -2.93
N VAL A 368 -4.92 -21.54 -3.55
CA VAL A 368 -5.75 -22.54 -2.87
C VAL A 368 -4.97 -23.83 -2.80
N THR A 369 -4.46 -24.15 -1.60
CA THR A 369 -3.77 -25.43 -1.36
C THR A 369 -4.83 -26.52 -1.32
N GLY A 370 -4.84 -27.36 -2.38
CA GLY A 370 -5.74 -28.48 -2.46
C GLY A 370 -5.41 -29.55 -1.45
N THR A 371 -6.41 -30.19 -0.94
CA THR A 371 -6.29 -31.52 -0.38
C THR A 371 -5.93 -32.45 -1.51
N ASN A 372 -4.64 -32.82 -1.65
CA ASN A 372 -4.24 -33.99 -2.42
C ASN A 372 -4.54 -35.24 -1.63
#